data_0d33f79cd0a2ae70f41723d49673214b
#
_entry.id   0d33f79cd0a2ae70f41723d49673214b
#
_cell.length_a   1.000
_cell.length_b   1.000
_cell.length_c   1.000
_cell.angle_alpha   90.00
_cell.angle_beta   90.00
_cell.angle_gamma   90.00
#
_symmetry.space_group_name_H-M   'P 1'
#
loop_
_entity.id
_entity.type
_entity.pdbx_description
1 polymer ?
#
loop_
_entity_poly.entity_id
_entity_poly.type
_entity_poly.pdbx_seq_one_letter_code
_entity_poly.pdbx_strand_id
1 'polypeptide(L)'
;MCRDCGCSLGPAATRAPLAAGPSVPGHTETIEVITAILGENDRVAAHNRGHFDASGLLALNLMSSPGAGKTSLLEATIRALDGRLKVAVVEGDLATENDADRIRACGVPAVQITTGQACHLDAHMVHDALHRMELDGTDLDSIDLLFIDGDHSYEGCMA
;
A
#
# COMPACT_ATOMS: atom_id res chain seq x y z
N MET A 1 -2.31 14.82 7.57
CA MET A 1 -1.02 14.20 7.28
C MET A 1 -0.16 14.99 6.29
N CYS A 2 -0.62 15.51 5.18
CA CYS A 2 0.22 16.22 4.21
C CYS A 2 -0.21 17.65 3.90
N ARG A 3 -0.50 18.49 4.92
CA ARG A 3 -0.82 19.92 4.66
C ARG A 3 0.36 20.75 4.17
N ASP A 4 1.62 20.29 4.39
CA ASP A 4 2.84 21.00 4.03
C ASP A 4 4.04 20.11 3.71
N CYS A 5 3.83 18.83 3.39
CA CYS A 5 4.98 17.93 3.22
C CYS A 5 5.72 18.13 1.90
N GLY A 6 5.38 19.15 1.11
CA GLY A 6 6.09 19.44 -0.13
C GLY A 6 6.46 18.17 -0.87
N CYS A 7 5.46 17.37 -1.28
CA CYS A 7 5.67 16.07 -1.93
C CYS A 7 6.40 16.17 -3.30
N SER A 8 7.29 17.13 -3.42
CA SER A 8 8.36 17.17 -4.40
C SER A 8 9.46 16.25 -3.89
N LEU A 9 9.34 14.98 -4.23
CA LEU A 9 10.38 14.01 -3.96
C LEU A 9 11.66 14.48 -4.69
N GLY A 10 12.64 14.97 -3.93
CA GLY A 10 13.93 15.40 -4.47
C GLY A 10 14.65 14.23 -5.17
N PRO A 11 15.68 14.51 -6.01
CA PRO A 11 16.38 13.48 -6.76
C PRO A 11 16.95 12.42 -5.81
N ALA A 12 16.72 11.13 -6.17
CA ALA A 12 17.16 9.97 -5.42
C ALA A 12 18.66 10.02 -5.09
N ALA A 13 19.01 9.74 -3.84
CA ALA A 13 20.42 9.55 -3.45
C ALA A 13 21.00 8.36 -4.23
N THR A 14 22.04 8.60 -5.00
CA THR A 14 22.75 7.61 -5.81
C THR A 14 23.34 6.51 -4.92
N ARG A 15 22.78 5.30 -5.00
CA ARG A 15 23.37 4.09 -4.43
C ARG A 15 24.59 3.70 -5.26
N ALA A 16 25.72 3.40 -4.62
CA ALA A 16 26.93 3.00 -5.30
C ALA A 16 26.69 1.73 -6.16
N PRO A 17 27.24 1.64 -7.38
CA PRO A 17 27.01 0.52 -8.27
C PRO A 17 27.60 -0.78 -7.73
N LEU A 18 26.80 -1.86 -7.75
CA LEU A 18 27.28 -3.23 -7.60
C LEU A 18 28.21 -3.57 -8.77
N ALA A 19 29.34 -4.20 -8.50
CA ALA A 19 30.34 -4.56 -9.50
C ALA A 19 29.73 -5.40 -10.63
N ALA A 20 29.96 -4.96 -11.88
CA ALA A 20 29.39 -5.56 -13.06
C ALA A 20 29.96 -6.97 -13.32
N GLY A 21 29.07 -7.97 -13.40
CA GLY A 21 29.36 -9.26 -14.03
C GLY A 21 29.37 -9.14 -15.58
N PRO A 22 29.74 -10.19 -16.34
CA PRO A 22 29.90 -10.12 -17.79
C PRO A 22 28.58 -9.76 -18.47
N SER A 23 28.59 -8.68 -19.24
CA SER A 23 27.43 -8.11 -19.95
C SER A 23 27.02 -8.96 -21.16
N VAL A 24 25.75 -9.40 -21.17
CA VAL A 24 25.11 -9.93 -22.38
C VAL A 24 24.41 -8.75 -23.06
N PRO A 25 24.64 -8.46 -24.35
CA PRO A 25 24.02 -7.34 -25.04
C PRO A 25 22.49 -7.49 -25.04
N GLY A 26 21.78 -6.47 -24.59
CA GLY A 26 20.31 -6.41 -24.52
C GLY A 26 19.70 -6.61 -23.13
N HIS A 27 20.42 -7.16 -22.15
CA HIS A 27 19.92 -7.32 -20.77
C HIS A 27 20.21 -6.11 -19.86
N THR A 28 21.20 -5.28 -20.19
CA THR A 28 21.65 -4.18 -19.31
C THR A 28 20.61 -3.09 -19.19
N GLU A 29 20.00 -2.68 -20.31
CA GLU A 29 18.95 -1.63 -20.30
C GLU A 29 17.70 -2.09 -19.52
N THR A 30 17.29 -3.35 -19.68
CA THR A 30 16.15 -3.92 -18.95
C THR A 30 16.41 -3.97 -17.46
N ILE A 31 17.63 -4.34 -17.02
CA ILE A 31 18.01 -4.38 -15.61
C ILE A 31 18.06 -2.97 -15.02
N GLU A 32 18.57 -1.98 -15.75
CA GLU A 32 18.61 -0.59 -15.29
C GLU A 32 17.19 -0.01 -15.11
N VAL A 33 16.28 -0.27 -16.06
CA VAL A 33 14.89 0.16 -15.97
C VAL A 33 14.17 -0.48 -14.79
N ILE A 34 14.30 -1.80 -14.61
CA ILE A 34 13.69 -2.50 -13.46
C ILE A 34 14.26 -1.97 -12.14
N THR A 35 15.55 -1.77 -12.03
CA THR A 35 16.20 -1.23 -10.83
C THR A 35 15.72 0.20 -10.52
N ALA A 36 15.50 1.01 -11.55
CA ALA A 36 14.96 2.37 -11.38
C ALA A 36 13.50 2.36 -10.89
N ILE A 37 12.66 1.48 -11.45
CA ILE A 37 11.25 1.32 -11.05
C ILE A 37 11.15 0.83 -9.60
N LEU A 38 11.90 -0.21 -9.23
CA LEU A 38 11.93 -0.73 -7.87
C LEU A 38 12.46 0.31 -6.88
N GLY A 39 13.51 1.05 -7.26
CA GLY A 39 14.08 2.12 -6.42
C GLY A 39 13.09 3.26 -6.17
N GLU A 40 12.25 3.60 -7.13
CA GLU A 40 11.19 4.60 -6.96
C GLU A 40 10.09 4.09 -6.02
N ASN A 41 9.64 2.85 -6.21
CA ASN A 41 8.68 2.22 -5.31
C ASN A 41 9.21 2.15 -3.86
N ASP A 42 10.47 1.73 -3.66
CA ASP A 42 11.12 1.69 -2.34
C ASP A 42 11.15 3.07 -1.67
N ARG A 43 11.38 4.13 -2.46
CA ARG A 43 11.41 5.50 -1.96
C ARG A 43 10.04 5.95 -1.48
N VAL A 44 8.98 5.68 -2.24
CA VAL A 44 7.61 6.01 -1.84
C VAL A 44 7.16 5.15 -0.67
N ALA A 45 7.53 3.88 -0.63
CA ALA A 45 7.26 3.00 0.50
C ALA A 45 7.92 3.51 1.79
N ALA A 46 9.17 3.99 1.71
CA ALA A 46 9.85 4.60 2.85
C ALA A 46 9.18 5.90 3.30
N HIS A 47 8.68 6.70 2.35
CA HIS A 47 7.91 7.91 2.65
C HIS A 47 6.60 7.59 3.39
N ASN A 48 5.81 6.64 2.88
CA ASN A 48 4.58 6.19 3.54
C ASN A 48 4.85 5.67 4.95
N ARG A 49 5.92 4.86 5.11
CA ARG A 49 6.33 4.36 6.43
C ARG A 49 6.68 5.50 7.40
N GLY A 50 7.39 6.53 6.93
CA GLY A 50 7.72 7.70 7.73
C GLY A 50 6.47 8.43 8.26
N HIS A 51 5.40 8.49 7.48
CA HIS A 51 4.12 9.03 7.92
C HIS A 51 3.45 8.13 8.97
N PHE A 52 3.43 6.81 8.73
CA PHE A 52 2.87 5.86 9.70
C PHE A 52 3.59 5.93 11.05
N ASP A 53 4.92 5.96 11.03
CA ASP A 53 5.74 6.07 12.23
C ASP A 53 5.50 7.41 12.97
N ALA A 54 5.37 8.52 12.24
CA ALA A 54 5.13 9.85 12.83
C ALA A 54 3.74 9.95 13.48
N SER A 55 2.72 9.30 12.93
CA SER A 55 1.36 9.28 13.47
C SER A 55 1.15 8.15 14.49
N GLY A 56 2.12 7.26 14.70
CA GLY A 56 1.99 6.07 15.54
C GLY A 56 1.00 5.02 14.99
N LEU A 57 0.72 5.08 13.68
CA LEU A 57 -0.21 4.20 12.99
C LEU A 57 0.48 2.87 12.67
N LEU A 58 -0.13 1.76 13.08
CA LEU A 58 0.31 0.43 12.69
C LEU A 58 -0.30 0.02 11.36
N ALA A 59 0.51 -0.11 10.31
CA ALA A 59 0.09 -0.63 9.02
C ALA A 59 0.37 -2.12 8.89
N LEU A 60 -0.65 -2.91 8.55
CA LEU A 60 -0.57 -4.37 8.35
C LEU A 60 -0.97 -4.72 6.93
N ASN A 61 -0.07 -5.36 6.19
CA ASN A 61 -0.36 -5.91 4.88
C ASN A 61 -0.93 -7.33 5.00
N LEU A 62 -2.11 -7.55 4.40
CA LEU A 62 -2.78 -8.85 4.36
C LEU A 62 -2.60 -9.48 2.99
N MET A 63 -1.99 -10.65 2.96
CA MET A 63 -1.76 -11.39 1.72
C MET A 63 -2.29 -12.81 1.85
N SER A 64 -3.09 -13.23 0.88
CA SER A 64 -3.54 -14.63 0.76
C SER A 64 -4.15 -14.87 -0.62
N SER A 65 -4.35 -16.13 -0.97
CA SER A 65 -5.06 -16.51 -2.20
C SER A 65 -6.48 -15.94 -2.24
N PRO A 66 -7.01 -15.63 -3.44
CA PRO A 66 -8.41 -15.27 -3.62
C PRO A 66 -9.34 -16.27 -2.96
N GLY A 67 -10.40 -15.80 -2.32
CA GLY A 67 -11.37 -16.66 -1.63
C GLY A 67 -10.91 -17.25 -0.28
N ALA A 68 -9.70 -16.91 0.23
CA ALA A 68 -9.22 -17.39 1.52
C ALA A 68 -9.95 -16.78 2.73
N GLY A 69 -10.82 -15.80 2.49
CA GLY A 69 -11.65 -15.19 3.53
C GLY A 69 -11.05 -13.97 4.22
N LYS A 70 -10.12 -13.24 3.56
CA LYS A 70 -9.52 -12.00 4.10
C LYS A 70 -10.55 -11.00 4.55
N THR A 71 -11.49 -10.63 3.70
CA THR A 71 -12.56 -9.67 4.02
C THR A 71 -13.39 -10.13 5.21
N SER A 72 -13.72 -11.43 5.30
CA SER A 72 -14.44 -11.98 6.46
C SER A 72 -13.60 -11.92 7.75
N LEU A 73 -12.30 -12.12 7.65
CA LEU A 73 -11.37 -11.95 8.78
C LEU A 73 -11.33 -10.48 9.23
N LEU A 74 -11.23 -9.55 8.28
CA LEU A 74 -11.27 -8.11 8.58
C LEU A 74 -12.57 -7.70 9.27
N GLU A 75 -13.73 -8.10 8.73
CA GLU A 75 -15.03 -7.85 9.37
C GLU A 75 -15.09 -8.39 10.80
N ALA A 76 -14.63 -9.63 11.01
CA ALA A 76 -14.61 -10.24 12.34
C ALA A 76 -13.67 -9.50 13.29
N THR A 77 -12.50 -9.07 12.80
CA THR A 77 -11.51 -8.31 13.58
C THR A 77 -12.06 -6.95 13.97
N ILE A 78 -12.65 -6.20 13.02
CA ILE A 78 -13.24 -4.88 13.28
C ILE A 78 -14.35 -5.00 14.35
N ARG A 79 -15.24 -5.99 14.22
CA ARG A 79 -16.29 -6.24 15.23
C ARG A 79 -15.71 -6.63 16.58
N ALA A 80 -14.65 -7.43 16.62
CA ALA A 80 -14.00 -7.84 17.87
C ALA A 80 -13.25 -6.68 18.56
N LEU A 81 -12.73 -5.73 17.78
CA LEU A 81 -12.11 -4.52 18.31
C LEU A 81 -13.13 -3.58 18.96
N ASP A 82 -14.40 -3.61 18.51
CA ASP A 82 -15.52 -2.91 19.12
C ASP A 82 -15.22 -1.42 19.43
N GLY A 83 -14.60 -0.74 18.48
CA GLY A 83 -14.20 0.68 18.60
C GLY A 83 -13.03 0.97 19.55
N ARG A 84 -12.38 -0.04 20.12
CA ARG A 84 -11.20 0.15 20.98
C ARG A 84 -9.99 0.69 20.24
N LEU A 85 -9.88 0.43 18.95
CA LEU A 85 -8.92 0.98 18.04
C LEU A 85 -9.66 1.59 16.86
N LYS A 86 -9.17 2.72 16.38
CA LYS A 86 -9.64 3.33 15.16
C LYS A 86 -8.96 2.65 13.98
N VAL A 87 -9.74 1.97 13.17
CA VAL A 87 -9.30 1.16 12.05
C VAL A 87 -9.62 1.84 10.73
N ALA A 88 -8.73 1.74 9.76
CA ALA A 88 -8.98 2.06 8.35
C ALA A 88 -8.52 0.91 7.47
N VAL A 89 -9.07 0.80 6.26
CA VAL A 89 -8.75 -0.30 5.32
C VAL A 89 -8.51 0.23 3.92
N VAL A 90 -7.44 -0.22 3.30
CA VAL A 90 -7.15 -0.04 1.87
C VAL A 90 -7.32 -1.41 1.20
N GLU A 91 -8.28 -1.50 0.29
CA GLU A 91 -8.57 -2.72 -0.47
C GLU A 91 -8.03 -2.60 -1.89
N GLY A 92 -7.19 -3.55 -2.29
CA GLY A 92 -6.64 -3.64 -3.64
C GLY A 92 -7.24 -4.81 -4.40
N ASP A 93 -8.45 -4.69 -4.94
CA ASP A 93 -9.07 -5.74 -5.74
C ASP A 93 -9.22 -5.33 -7.21
N LEU A 94 -9.16 -6.34 -8.07
CA LEU A 94 -9.16 -6.19 -9.53
C LEU A 94 -10.49 -5.70 -10.13
N ALA A 95 -11.62 -5.88 -9.47
CA ALA A 95 -12.88 -5.79 -10.20
C ALA A 95 -14.11 -5.24 -9.46
N THR A 96 -14.21 -5.23 -8.13
CA THR A 96 -15.47 -4.89 -7.47
C THR A 96 -15.29 -4.09 -6.17
N GLU A 97 -16.12 -3.06 -5.98
CA GLU A 97 -16.21 -2.31 -4.72
C GLU A 97 -16.87 -3.10 -3.58
N ASN A 98 -17.28 -4.36 -3.83
CA ASN A 98 -18.06 -5.15 -2.89
C ASN A 98 -17.36 -5.35 -1.54
N ASP A 99 -16.05 -5.56 -1.52
CA ASP A 99 -15.32 -5.81 -0.28
C ASP A 99 -15.11 -4.52 0.52
N ALA A 100 -14.80 -3.41 -0.14
CA ALA A 100 -14.74 -2.10 0.51
C ALA A 100 -16.11 -1.69 1.10
N ASP A 101 -17.21 -1.96 0.38
CA ASP A 101 -18.57 -1.68 0.88
C ASP A 101 -18.92 -2.52 2.10
N ARG A 102 -18.52 -3.80 2.13
CA ARG A 102 -18.70 -4.67 3.30
C ARG A 102 -17.95 -4.14 4.52
N ILE A 103 -16.71 -3.66 4.32
CA ILE A 103 -15.91 -3.05 5.39
C ILE A 103 -16.53 -1.73 5.86
N ARG A 104 -16.96 -0.85 4.93
CA ARG A 104 -17.68 0.39 5.28
C ARG A 104 -18.94 0.12 6.09
N ALA A 105 -19.66 -0.97 5.78
CA ALA A 105 -20.84 -1.40 6.55
C ALA A 105 -20.50 -1.80 7.99
N CYS A 106 -19.22 -2.10 8.31
CA CYS A 106 -18.75 -2.30 9.68
C CYS A 106 -18.45 -0.97 10.43
N GLY A 107 -18.66 0.19 9.78
CA GLY A 107 -18.51 1.52 10.40
C GLY A 107 -17.09 2.07 10.41
N VAL A 108 -16.19 1.52 9.59
CA VAL A 108 -14.81 2.00 9.46
C VAL A 108 -14.54 2.54 8.04
N PRO A 109 -13.66 3.54 7.88
CA PRO A 109 -13.30 4.05 6.58
C PRO A 109 -12.58 2.97 5.76
N ALA A 110 -12.98 2.82 4.50
CA ALA A 110 -12.34 1.92 3.55
C ALA A 110 -12.28 2.55 2.16
N VAL A 111 -11.13 2.45 1.52
CA VAL A 111 -10.89 2.91 0.15
C VAL A 111 -10.52 1.73 -0.72
N GLN A 112 -11.21 1.63 -1.86
CA GLN A 112 -10.91 0.68 -2.93
C GLN A 112 -9.87 1.27 -3.88
N ILE A 113 -8.82 0.51 -4.15
CA ILE A 113 -7.88 0.77 -5.24
C ILE A 113 -8.20 -0.18 -6.39
N THR A 114 -8.55 0.36 -7.55
CA THR A 114 -8.72 -0.46 -8.75
C THR A 114 -7.36 -0.60 -9.42
N THR A 115 -6.74 -1.76 -9.32
CA THR A 115 -5.41 -2.02 -9.87
C THR A 115 -5.38 -2.24 -11.39
N GLY A 116 -6.55 -2.28 -12.04
CA GLY A 116 -6.68 -2.51 -13.48
C GLY A 116 -6.11 -3.87 -13.91
N GLN A 117 -5.03 -3.86 -14.71
CA GLN A 117 -4.32 -5.07 -15.11
C GLN A 117 -3.12 -5.40 -14.21
N ALA A 118 -2.80 -4.54 -13.23
CA ALA A 118 -1.75 -4.79 -12.27
C ALA A 118 -2.28 -5.71 -11.16
N CYS A 119 -1.58 -6.82 -10.91
CA CYS A 119 -2.00 -7.80 -9.91
C CYS A 119 -1.53 -7.44 -8.49
N HIS A 120 -0.93 -6.27 -8.27
CA HIS A 120 -0.36 -5.90 -6.97
C HIS A 120 -0.51 -4.41 -6.71
N LEU A 121 -0.55 -4.05 -5.43
CA LEU A 121 -0.49 -2.67 -4.96
C LEU A 121 0.97 -2.22 -4.88
N ASP A 122 1.28 -1.12 -5.55
CA ASP A 122 2.55 -0.43 -5.36
C ASP A 122 2.44 0.66 -4.27
N ALA A 123 3.58 1.22 -3.88
CA ALA A 123 3.61 2.22 -2.82
C ALA A 123 2.92 3.54 -3.20
N HIS A 124 2.88 3.89 -4.49
CA HIS A 124 2.16 5.06 -4.99
C HIS A 124 0.64 4.87 -4.86
N MET A 125 0.14 3.68 -5.23
CA MET A 125 -1.29 3.37 -5.12
C MET A 125 -1.76 3.46 -3.66
N VAL A 126 -0.95 2.96 -2.71
CA VAL A 126 -1.23 3.10 -1.28
C VAL A 126 -1.20 4.57 -0.86
N HIS A 127 -0.21 5.33 -1.30
CA HIS A 127 -0.10 6.77 -1.01
C HIS A 127 -1.35 7.54 -1.50
N ASP A 128 -1.77 7.30 -2.73
CA ASP A 128 -2.95 7.92 -3.33
C ASP A 128 -4.25 7.53 -2.59
N ALA A 129 -4.34 6.27 -2.12
CA ALA A 129 -5.47 5.82 -1.33
C ALA A 129 -5.56 6.54 0.02
N LEU A 130 -4.43 6.76 0.69
CA LEU A 130 -4.38 7.53 1.94
C LEU A 130 -4.84 8.97 1.73
N HIS A 131 -4.37 9.64 0.67
CA HIS A 131 -4.84 10.97 0.32
C HIS A 131 -6.33 11.01 0.00
N ARG A 132 -6.86 9.99 -0.67
CA ARG A 132 -8.30 9.89 -0.93
C ARG A 132 -9.09 9.77 0.36
N MET A 133 -8.63 8.96 1.32
CA MET A 133 -9.25 8.88 2.65
C MET A 133 -9.30 10.23 3.35
N GLU A 134 -8.23 11.02 3.30
CA GLU A 134 -8.19 12.37 3.87
C GLU A 134 -9.20 13.31 3.20
N LEU A 135 -9.28 13.29 1.86
CA LEU A 135 -10.25 14.08 1.10
C LEU A 135 -11.71 13.69 1.44
N ASP A 136 -11.94 12.41 1.74
CA ASP A 136 -13.24 11.89 2.19
C ASP A 136 -13.53 12.18 3.68
N GLY A 137 -12.61 12.90 4.35
CA GLY A 137 -12.79 13.38 5.72
C GLY A 137 -12.26 12.44 6.81
N THR A 138 -11.47 11.41 6.45
CA THR A 138 -10.79 10.55 7.43
C THR A 138 -9.57 11.29 7.99
N ASP A 139 -9.51 11.47 9.30
CA ASP A 139 -8.34 12.01 9.99
C ASP A 139 -7.34 10.85 10.23
N LEU A 140 -6.36 10.71 9.34
CA LEU A 140 -5.37 9.63 9.38
C LEU A 140 -4.48 9.69 10.62
N ASP A 141 -4.24 10.89 11.18
CA ASP A 141 -3.46 11.03 12.42
C ASP A 141 -4.20 10.45 13.64
N SER A 142 -5.50 10.21 13.51
CA SER A 142 -6.31 9.57 14.54
C SER A 142 -6.45 8.06 14.37
N ILE A 143 -5.97 7.47 13.27
CA ILE A 143 -6.08 6.02 13.00
C ILE A 143 -4.98 5.27 13.73
N ASP A 144 -5.36 4.23 14.49
CA ASP A 144 -4.43 3.37 15.22
C ASP A 144 -3.95 2.21 14.34
N LEU A 145 -4.82 1.69 13.45
CA LEU A 145 -4.57 0.47 12.69
C LEU A 145 -5.06 0.61 11.23
N LEU A 146 -4.14 0.43 10.29
CA LEU A 146 -4.43 0.40 8.86
C LEU A 146 -4.21 -1.01 8.32
N PHE A 147 -5.24 -1.61 7.77
CA PHE A 147 -5.10 -2.82 6.97
C PHE A 147 -4.94 -2.46 5.50
N ILE A 148 -3.98 -3.11 4.85
CA ILE A 148 -3.76 -3.02 3.40
C ILE A 148 -3.97 -4.42 2.85
N ASP A 149 -5.09 -4.65 2.14
CA ASP A 149 -5.35 -5.91 1.46
C ASP A 149 -4.76 -5.82 0.04
N GLY A 150 -3.60 -6.42 -0.11
CA GLY A 150 -2.79 -6.35 -1.33
C GLY A 150 -2.83 -7.62 -2.18
N ASP A 151 -1.83 -7.76 -3.03
CA ASP A 151 -1.69 -8.85 -3.99
C ASP A 151 -1.71 -10.24 -3.37
N HIS A 152 -2.25 -11.16 -4.15
CA HIS A 152 -2.48 -12.56 -3.81
C HIS A 152 -1.61 -13.52 -4.63
N SER A 153 -0.75 -13.00 -5.52
CA SER A 153 0.14 -13.83 -6.31
C SER A 153 1.41 -14.19 -5.53
N TYR A 154 1.94 -15.39 -5.79
CA TYR A 154 3.22 -15.82 -5.23
C TYR A 154 4.36 -14.88 -5.62
N GLU A 155 4.30 -14.29 -6.81
CA GLU A 155 5.30 -13.36 -7.34
C GLU A 155 5.26 -12.01 -6.61
N GLY A 156 4.08 -11.48 -6.26
CA GLY A 156 3.91 -10.27 -5.45
C GLY A 156 4.38 -10.41 -4.01
N CYS A 157 4.38 -11.64 -3.46
CA CYS A 157 4.88 -11.90 -2.11
C CYS A 157 6.42 -11.91 -2.01
N MET A 158 7.15 -11.99 -3.13
CA MET A 158 8.61 -12.12 -3.18
C MET A 158 9.30 -10.82 -3.59
N ALA A 159 8.54 -9.79 -3.95
CA ALA A 159 9.03 -8.45 -4.25
C ALA A 159 8.92 -7.56 -3.02
#